data_07fbf61d1c8cd8e342f28780ad4cd20a
#
_entry.id   07fbf61d1c8cd8e342f28780ad4cd20a
#
_cell.length_a   1.000
_cell.length_b   1.000
_cell.length_c   1.000
_cell.angle_alpha   90.00
_cell.angle_beta   90.00
_cell.angle_gamma   90.00
#
_symmetry.space_group_name_H-M   'P 1'
#
loop_
_entity.id
_entity.type
_entity.pdbx_description
1 polymer ?
#
loop_
_entity_poly.entity_id
_entity_poly.type
_entity_poly.pdbx_seq_one_letter_code
_entity_poly.pdbx_strand_id
1 'polypeptide(L)'
;MKKFCFLMLIIVGISACHSNSSSPVSVRLDLMPNQFHIPNNPYTPAYFNSVIIQATTDQVTVENIVINRGQCPLSSWRKRMPTLKFGQSYQSVIDCNIEQVREVTVKTNQGEFTFNF
;
A
#
# COMPACT_ATOMS: atom_id res chain seq x y z
N MET A 1 -40.97 -24.08 49.32
CA MET A 1 -39.57 -23.62 49.11
C MET A 1 -39.33 -23.27 47.65
N LYS A 2 -39.16 -22.04 47.39
CA LYS A 2 -38.95 -21.59 46.04
C LYS A 2 -37.44 -21.59 45.76
N LYS A 3 -37.03 -22.46 44.88
CA LYS A 3 -35.66 -22.43 44.39
C LYS A 3 -35.58 -21.40 43.29
N PHE A 4 -34.97 -20.29 43.57
CA PHE A 4 -34.61 -19.32 42.55
C PHE A 4 -33.42 -19.86 41.80
N CYS A 5 -33.64 -20.36 40.59
CA CYS A 5 -32.58 -20.50 39.63
C CYS A 5 -32.22 -19.11 39.11
N PHE A 6 -31.20 -18.55 39.68
CA PHE A 6 -30.59 -17.34 39.12
C PHE A 6 -29.85 -17.74 37.86
N LEU A 7 -30.54 -17.59 36.75
CA LEU A 7 -29.92 -17.78 35.47
C LEU A 7 -29.00 -16.57 35.26
N MET A 8 -27.75 -16.74 35.62
CA MET A 8 -26.73 -15.74 35.36
C MET A 8 -26.48 -15.74 33.87
N LEU A 9 -27.09 -14.80 33.17
CA LEU A 9 -26.84 -14.56 31.77
C LEU A 9 -25.42 -13.97 31.66
N ILE A 10 -24.48 -14.86 31.42
CA ILE A 10 -23.13 -14.41 31.05
C ILE A 10 -23.22 -13.84 29.64
N ILE A 11 -23.40 -12.55 29.56
CA ILE A 11 -23.22 -11.85 28.32
C ILE A 11 -21.72 -11.89 28.05
N VAL A 12 -21.30 -12.89 27.32
CA VAL A 12 -19.96 -12.87 26.71
C VAL A 12 -20.01 -11.75 25.69
N GLY A 13 -19.58 -10.59 26.11
CA GLY A 13 -19.32 -9.49 25.19
C GLY A 13 -18.26 -9.96 24.21
N ILE A 14 -18.68 -10.34 23.03
CA ILE A 14 -17.76 -10.53 21.93
C ILE A 14 -17.26 -9.14 21.59
N SER A 15 -16.18 -8.72 22.22
CA SER A 15 -15.40 -7.61 21.70
C SER A 15 -14.90 -8.10 20.35
N ALA A 16 -15.55 -7.64 19.29
CA ALA A 16 -15.00 -7.76 17.97
C ALA A 16 -13.70 -6.97 17.98
N CYS A 17 -12.61 -7.63 18.27
CA CYS A 17 -11.32 -7.13 17.91
C CYS A 17 -11.34 -6.98 16.40
N HIS A 18 -11.58 -5.77 15.92
CA HIS A 18 -11.09 -5.43 14.64
C HIS A 18 -9.58 -5.59 14.74
N SER A 19 -9.11 -6.78 14.41
CA SER A 19 -7.75 -6.90 14.02
C SER A 19 -7.63 -6.03 12.78
N ASN A 20 -7.25 -4.79 12.98
CA ASN A 20 -6.54 -4.09 11.94
C ASN A 20 -5.34 -4.97 11.69
N SER A 21 -5.50 -5.91 10.76
CA SER A 21 -4.35 -6.59 10.21
C SER A 21 -3.50 -5.47 9.68
N SER A 22 -2.48 -5.09 10.45
CA SER A 22 -1.54 -4.09 10.02
C SER A 22 -1.01 -4.56 8.69
N SER A 23 -1.18 -3.75 7.65
CA SER A 23 -0.65 -4.05 6.35
C SER A 23 0.84 -4.37 6.47
N PRO A 24 1.36 -5.40 5.78
CA PRO A 24 2.79 -5.70 5.77
C PRO A 24 3.61 -4.65 5.02
N VAL A 25 2.96 -3.68 4.41
CA VAL A 25 3.59 -2.58 3.69
C VAL A 25 2.94 -1.25 4.05
N SER A 26 3.70 -0.18 3.92
CA SER A 26 3.21 1.19 3.86
C SER A 26 3.36 1.72 2.45
N VAL A 27 2.50 2.66 2.08
CA VAL A 27 2.49 3.27 0.75
C VAL A 27 2.56 4.78 0.89
N ARG A 28 3.45 5.39 0.12
CA ARG A 28 3.50 6.84 -0.03
C ARG A 28 3.71 7.22 -1.49
N LEU A 29 3.34 8.44 -1.81
CA LEU A 29 3.53 9.05 -3.10
C LEU A 29 4.58 10.14 -2.98
N ASP A 30 5.46 10.25 -3.95
CA ASP A 30 6.51 11.25 -3.92
C ASP A 30 6.94 11.65 -5.34
N LEU A 31 7.56 12.82 -5.44
CA LEU A 31 8.25 13.25 -6.65
C LEU A 31 9.70 12.76 -6.59
N MET A 32 10.12 12.12 -7.66
CA MET A 32 11.49 11.64 -7.79
C MET A 32 12.25 12.57 -8.76
N PRO A 33 13.38 13.19 -8.34
CA PRO A 33 14.16 14.02 -9.23
C PRO A 33 14.66 13.24 -10.45
N ASN A 34 14.54 13.84 -11.62
CA ASN A 34 15.08 13.28 -12.85
C ASN A 34 16.49 13.78 -13.07
N GLN A 35 17.48 12.92 -12.85
CA GLN A 35 18.89 13.25 -13.04
C GLN A 35 19.27 13.54 -14.50
N PHE A 36 18.42 13.15 -15.44
CA PHE A 36 18.61 13.41 -16.88
C PHE A 36 17.81 14.62 -17.36
N HIS A 37 17.28 15.42 -16.43
CA HIS A 37 16.55 16.61 -16.79
C HIS A 37 17.44 17.61 -17.53
N ILE A 38 16.95 18.08 -18.68
CA ILE A 38 17.59 19.14 -19.46
C ILE A 38 16.68 20.37 -19.37
N PRO A 39 17.15 21.52 -18.83
CA PRO A 39 16.36 22.74 -18.76
C PRO A 39 15.79 23.13 -20.13
N ASN A 40 14.52 23.53 -20.16
CA ASN A 40 13.79 23.94 -21.37
C ASN A 40 13.53 22.82 -22.38
N ASN A 41 13.74 21.57 -22.02
CA ASN A 41 13.38 20.42 -22.86
C ASN A 41 12.09 19.80 -22.36
N PRO A 42 10.98 19.82 -23.14
CA PRO A 42 9.70 19.27 -22.71
C PRO A 42 9.69 17.74 -22.60
N TYR A 43 10.67 17.06 -23.18
CA TYR A 43 10.78 15.59 -23.13
C TYR A 43 11.55 15.07 -21.91
N THR A 44 12.18 15.96 -21.16
CA THR A 44 12.93 15.61 -19.95
C THR A 44 12.37 16.36 -18.76
N PRO A 45 11.29 15.84 -18.11
CA PRO A 45 10.69 16.52 -16.96
C PRO A 45 11.69 16.58 -15.81
N ALA A 46 11.58 17.60 -14.97
CA ALA A 46 12.44 17.77 -13.79
C ALA A 46 12.20 16.71 -12.73
N TYR A 47 10.98 16.20 -12.64
CA TYR A 47 10.55 15.23 -11.65
C TYR A 47 9.67 14.16 -12.29
N PHE A 48 9.77 12.96 -11.73
CA PHE A 48 8.82 11.89 -12.00
C PHE A 48 7.87 11.72 -10.83
N ASN A 49 6.61 11.41 -11.12
CA ASN A 49 5.67 10.95 -10.11
C ASN A 49 5.99 9.51 -9.76
N SER A 50 6.00 9.17 -8.49
CA SER A 50 6.35 7.83 -8.04
C SER A 50 5.50 7.36 -6.87
N VAL A 51 5.38 6.04 -6.76
CA VAL A 51 4.83 5.33 -5.61
C VAL A 51 5.97 4.62 -4.90
N ILE A 52 5.95 4.67 -3.58
CA ILE A 52 6.96 4.03 -2.72
C ILE A 52 6.25 3.05 -1.81
N ILE A 53 6.66 1.80 -1.89
CA ILE A 53 6.18 0.70 -1.05
C ILE A 53 7.29 0.33 -0.09
N GLN A 54 7.03 0.39 1.20
CA GLN A 54 8.00 0.03 2.24
C GLN A 54 7.49 -1.15 3.07
N ALA A 55 8.34 -2.14 3.31
CA ALA A 55 8.00 -3.25 4.17
C ALA A 55 7.93 -2.81 5.63
N THR A 56 6.83 -3.15 6.31
CA THR A 56 6.60 -2.91 7.74
C THR A 56 6.57 -4.19 8.56
N THR A 57 6.83 -5.31 7.91
CA THR A 57 6.97 -6.65 8.49
C THR A 57 8.36 -7.20 8.14
N ASP A 58 8.73 -8.32 8.72
CA ASP A 58 10.07 -8.90 8.54
C ASP A 58 10.40 -9.19 7.08
N GLN A 59 9.43 -9.67 6.34
CA GLN A 59 9.57 -9.95 4.92
C GLN A 59 8.21 -9.94 4.23
N VAL A 60 8.15 -9.35 3.05
CA VAL A 60 6.96 -9.33 2.21
C VAL A 60 7.37 -9.36 0.74
N THR A 61 6.67 -10.15 -0.06
CA THR A 61 6.82 -10.16 -1.51
C THR A 61 5.70 -9.36 -2.13
N VAL A 62 6.05 -8.30 -2.83
CA VAL A 62 5.09 -7.50 -3.60
C VAL A 62 4.85 -8.22 -4.92
N GLU A 63 3.59 -8.54 -5.21
CA GLU A 63 3.20 -9.26 -6.42
C GLU A 63 2.65 -8.33 -7.50
N ASN A 64 1.91 -7.29 -7.09
CA ASN A 64 1.35 -6.31 -8.01
C ASN A 64 1.01 -5.01 -7.28
N ILE A 65 1.00 -3.91 -8.02
CA ILE A 65 0.58 -2.59 -7.56
C ILE A 65 -0.43 -2.04 -8.56
N VAL A 66 -1.62 -1.71 -8.10
CA VAL A 66 -2.70 -1.15 -8.93
C VAL A 66 -3.08 0.20 -8.38
N ILE A 67 -2.98 1.23 -9.20
CA ILE A 67 -3.26 2.61 -8.83
C ILE A 67 -4.53 3.08 -9.53
N ASN A 68 -5.44 3.68 -8.76
CA ASN A 68 -6.73 4.15 -9.28
C ASN A 68 -7.46 3.08 -10.09
N ARG A 69 -7.47 1.84 -9.60
CA ARG A 69 -8.12 0.69 -10.25
C ARG A 69 -7.63 0.42 -11.66
N GLY A 70 -6.34 0.68 -11.91
CA GLY A 70 -5.71 0.46 -13.21
C GLY A 70 -5.68 1.68 -14.14
N GLN A 71 -6.23 2.82 -13.74
CA GLN A 71 -6.23 4.02 -14.57
C GLN A 71 -4.90 4.79 -14.53
N CYS A 72 -4.02 4.43 -13.60
CA CYS A 72 -2.69 5.00 -13.48
C CYS A 72 -1.66 3.87 -13.54
N PRO A 73 -1.20 3.47 -14.72
CA PRO A 73 -0.25 2.38 -14.85
C PRO A 73 1.14 2.75 -14.33
N LEU A 74 1.87 1.73 -13.90
CA LEU A 74 3.27 1.88 -13.55
C LEU A 74 4.10 2.02 -14.82
N SER A 75 5.00 2.99 -14.85
CA SER A 75 6.01 3.15 -15.92
C SER A 75 7.21 2.24 -15.69
N SER A 76 7.00 1.07 -15.13
CA SER A 76 8.09 0.19 -14.74
C SER A 76 8.55 -0.70 -15.90
N TRP A 77 9.83 -0.63 -16.21
CA TRP A 77 10.51 -1.54 -17.12
C TRP A 77 10.82 -2.88 -16.46
N ARG A 78 10.69 -2.94 -15.12
CA ARG A 78 11.00 -4.13 -14.35
C ARG A 78 9.77 -4.98 -14.21
N LYS A 79 9.79 -6.13 -14.85
CA LYS A 79 8.69 -7.11 -14.80
C LYS A 79 8.60 -7.87 -13.48
N ARG A 80 9.59 -7.73 -12.59
CA ARG A 80 9.61 -8.42 -11.30
C ARG A 80 9.44 -7.47 -10.16
N MET A 81 8.39 -7.70 -9.40
CA MET A 81 8.21 -7.05 -8.12
C MET A 81 9.14 -7.67 -7.07
N PRO A 82 9.67 -6.88 -6.14
CA PRO A 82 10.67 -7.35 -5.20
C PRO A 82 10.10 -8.08 -4.00
N THR A 83 10.95 -8.88 -3.36
CA THR A 83 10.78 -9.28 -1.97
C THR A 83 11.52 -8.27 -1.11
N LEU A 84 10.80 -7.67 -0.16
CA LEU A 84 11.30 -6.64 0.73
C LEU A 84 11.46 -7.18 2.15
N LYS A 85 12.60 -6.89 2.77
CA LYS A 85 12.80 -7.08 4.20
C LYS A 85 12.38 -5.83 4.97
N PHE A 86 12.16 -5.96 6.26
CA PHE A 86 11.75 -4.84 7.12
C PHE A 86 12.54 -3.56 6.82
N GLY A 87 11.82 -2.48 6.56
CA GLY A 87 12.39 -1.16 6.29
C GLY A 87 12.87 -0.93 4.85
N GLN A 88 12.96 -1.98 4.04
CA GLN A 88 13.31 -1.83 2.63
C GLN A 88 12.14 -1.26 1.84
N SER A 89 12.46 -0.46 0.83
CA SER A 89 11.47 0.19 -0.03
C SER A 89 11.65 -0.20 -1.49
N TYR A 90 10.53 -0.21 -2.19
CA TYR A 90 10.47 -0.28 -3.64
C TYR A 90 9.82 0.99 -4.16
N GLN A 91 10.47 1.65 -5.11
CA GLN A 91 9.96 2.86 -5.74
C GLN A 91 9.75 2.62 -7.22
N SER A 92 8.59 3.02 -7.72
CA SER A 92 8.23 2.93 -9.13
C SER A 92 7.67 4.25 -9.65
N VAL A 93 8.08 4.61 -10.84
CA VAL A 93 7.48 5.74 -11.58
C VAL A 93 6.08 5.36 -12.02
N ILE A 94 5.16 6.30 -11.93
CA ILE A 94 3.77 6.17 -12.37
C ILE A 94 3.44 7.16 -13.47
N ASP A 95 2.50 6.83 -14.32
CA ASP A 95 2.14 7.63 -15.49
C ASP A 95 1.13 8.75 -15.22
N CYS A 96 0.68 8.90 -13.98
CA CYS A 96 -0.24 9.98 -13.61
C CYS A 96 0.40 10.90 -12.57
N ASN A 97 -0.22 12.06 -12.37
CA ASN A 97 0.19 12.99 -11.33
C ASN A 97 -0.17 12.40 -9.96
N ILE A 98 0.76 12.47 -9.00
CA ILE A 98 0.51 11.98 -7.64
C ILE A 98 -0.69 12.66 -6.98
N GLU A 99 -0.99 13.91 -7.34
CA GLU A 99 -2.17 14.63 -6.83
C GLU A 99 -3.50 14.03 -7.29
N GLN A 100 -3.49 13.24 -8.36
CA GLN A 100 -4.66 12.56 -8.90
C GLN A 100 -4.85 11.16 -8.36
N VAL A 101 -3.89 10.64 -7.61
CA VAL A 101 -3.98 9.31 -7.01
C VAL A 101 -4.99 9.34 -5.87
N ARG A 102 -5.96 8.44 -5.92
CA ARG A 102 -7.00 8.28 -4.88
C ARG A 102 -6.88 6.96 -4.15
N GLU A 103 -6.36 5.96 -4.82
CA GLU A 103 -6.32 4.60 -4.31
C GLU A 103 -5.10 3.87 -4.85
N VAL A 104 -4.39 3.18 -3.96
CA VAL A 104 -3.30 2.27 -4.33
C VAL A 104 -3.59 0.91 -3.69
N THR A 105 -3.70 -0.11 -4.50
CA THR A 105 -3.87 -1.49 -4.05
C THR A 105 -2.56 -2.23 -4.24
N VAL A 106 -2.03 -2.77 -3.16
CA VAL A 106 -0.80 -3.57 -3.17
C VAL A 106 -1.16 -5.02 -2.92
N LYS A 107 -0.90 -5.86 -3.91
CA LYS A 107 -1.04 -7.30 -3.80
C LYS A 107 0.27 -7.91 -3.35
N THR A 108 0.22 -8.64 -2.25
CA THR A 108 1.39 -9.28 -1.65
C THR A 108 1.14 -10.77 -1.43
N ASN A 109 2.20 -11.50 -1.09
CA ASN A 109 2.08 -12.90 -0.66
C ASN A 109 1.33 -13.07 0.68
N GLN A 110 1.04 -11.96 1.38
CA GLN A 110 0.30 -11.96 2.65
C GLN A 110 -1.11 -11.39 2.53
N GLY A 111 -1.55 -11.10 1.31
CA GLY A 111 -2.87 -10.56 1.02
C GLY A 111 -2.83 -9.30 0.17
N GLU A 112 -4.00 -8.74 -0.05
CA GLU A 112 -4.22 -7.55 -0.85
C GLU A 112 -4.66 -6.42 0.05
N PHE A 113 -4.02 -5.27 -0.07
CA PHE A 113 -4.23 -4.12 0.80
C PHE A 113 -4.46 -2.86 -0.03
N THR A 114 -5.50 -2.12 0.31
CA THR A 114 -5.86 -0.88 -0.39
C THR A 114 -5.62 0.31 0.51
N PHE A 115 -4.95 1.31 -0.03
CA PHE A 115 -4.62 2.58 0.62
C PHE A 115 -5.33 3.71 -0.10
N ASN A 116 -5.99 4.58 0.65
CA ASN A 116 -6.71 5.73 0.13
C ASN A 116 -5.91 7.02 0.37
N PHE A 117 -5.97 7.92 -0.59
CA PHE A 117 -5.25 9.20 -0.57
C PHE A 117 -6.17 10.39 -0.78
#